data_41beeb20cabdbf1bd67f2cb985e6dcfd
#
_entry.id   41beeb20cabdbf1bd67f2cb985e6dcfd
#
_cell.length_a   1.000
_cell.length_b   1.000
_cell.length_c   1.000
_cell.angle_alpha   90.00
_cell.angle_beta   90.00
_cell.angle_gamma   90.00
#
_symmetry.space_group_name_H-M   'P 1'
#
loop_
_entity.id
_entity.type
_entity.pdbx_description
1 polymer ?
#
loop_
_entity_poly.entity_id
_entity_poly.type
_entity_poly.pdbx_seq_one_letter_code
_entity_poly.pdbx_strand_id
1 'polypeptide(L)'
;MKLIFTDKESDVDLEKLMDIYEESNWENLSMAKSIIGKNSDRFDENYLYQVVRKSHKAYISDDFLKNHRNKLAVLIDDGEYLSALRLFYKGDYYLLEALETNPKYRRSGYGERLVREVIKLLDEGRVIKSEVAISNEKSLKLHKKVGFKLEKIEKNHCHLIIKICWN
;
A
#
# COMPACT_ATOMS: atom_id res chain seq x y z
N MET A 1 -15.74 9.14 8.97
CA MET A 1 -14.55 8.68 8.22
C MET A 1 -13.36 9.57 8.51
N LYS A 2 -12.20 8.98 8.84
CA LYS A 2 -10.95 9.66 9.26
C LYS A 2 -9.80 9.14 8.41
N LEU A 3 -8.81 10.00 8.09
CA LEU A 3 -7.54 9.62 7.50
C LEU A 3 -6.44 9.66 8.58
N ILE A 4 -5.71 8.57 8.73
CA ILE A 4 -4.38 8.57 9.37
C ILE A 4 -3.36 8.78 8.25
N PHE A 5 -2.48 9.75 8.43
CA PHE A 5 -1.35 10.02 7.54
C PHE A 5 -0.11 10.23 8.40
N THR A 6 0.72 9.22 8.52
CA THR A 6 1.73 9.16 9.58
C THR A 6 3.05 8.53 9.13
N ASP A 7 4.12 8.84 9.87
CA ASP A 7 5.41 8.18 9.84
C ASP A 7 5.72 7.44 11.17
N LYS A 8 4.71 7.28 12.04
CA LYS A 8 4.87 6.66 13.35
C LYS A 8 4.03 5.40 13.47
N GLU A 9 4.64 4.32 13.93
CA GLU A 9 3.94 3.06 14.21
C GLU A 9 2.84 3.24 15.27
N SER A 10 3.10 4.07 16.31
CA SER A 10 2.15 4.30 17.41
C SER A 10 0.78 4.83 16.99
N ASP A 11 0.67 5.38 15.79
CA ASP A 11 -0.58 5.95 15.28
C ASP A 11 -1.49 4.91 14.60
N VAL A 12 -1.01 3.67 14.44
CA VAL A 12 -1.64 2.63 13.61
C VAL A 12 -1.76 1.32 14.38
N ASP A 13 -2.92 0.70 14.35
CA ASP A 13 -3.10 -0.68 14.75
C ASP A 13 -2.63 -1.60 13.62
N LEU A 14 -1.45 -2.21 13.80
CA LEU A 14 -0.84 -3.07 12.78
C LEU A 14 -1.64 -4.36 12.55
N GLU A 15 -2.42 -4.86 13.55
CA GLU A 15 -3.27 -6.03 13.34
C GLU A 15 -4.41 -5.70 12.38
N LYS A 16 -5.11 -4.59 12.59
CA LYS A 16 -6.17 -4.12 11.68
C LYS A 16 -5.62 -3.74 10.31
N LEU A 17 -4.40 -3.21 10.26
CA LEU A 17 -3.73 -2.91 8.99
C LEU A 17 -3.50 -4.18 8.16
N MET A 18 -3.12 -5.30 8.81
CA MET A 18 -2.93 -6.58 8.11
C MET A 18 -4.21 -7.18 7.55
N ASP A 19 -5.38 -6.78 8.05
CA ASP A 19 -6.66 -7.21 7.48
C ASP A 19 -6.95 -6.52 6.13
N ILE A 20 -6.39 -5.33 5.89
CA ILE A 20 -6.40 -4.70 4.55
C ILE A 20 -5.57 -5.54 3.58
N TYR A 21 -4.39 -6.01 4.01
CA TYR A 21 -3.43 -6.76 3.22
C TYR A 21 -3.64 -8.29 3.25
N GLU A 22 -4.83 -8.75 3.66
CA GLU A 22 -5.12 -10.18 3.84
C GLU A 22 -4.84 -10.98 2.55
N GLU A 23 -5.38 -10.55 1.41
CA GLU A 23 -5.21 -11.28 0.14
C GLU A 23 -3.77 -11.27 -0.34
N SER A 24 -3.09 -10.12 -0.30
CA SER A 24 -1.69 -10.05 -0.70
C SER A 24 -0.78 -10.87 0.21
N ASN A 25 -1.11 -10.99 1.50
CA ASN A 25 -0.40 -11.88 2.40
C ASN A 25 -0.62 -13.37 2.02
N TRP A 26 -1.82 -13.76 1.62
CA TRP A 26 -2.11 -15.10 1.09
C TRP A 26 -1.39 -15.37 -0.24
N GLU A 27 -1.30 -14.40 -1.12
CA GLU A 27 -0.57 -14.52 -2.40
C GLU A 27 0.95 -14.68 -2.21
N ASN A 28 1.49 -14.29 -1.06
CA ASN A 28 2.92 -14.29 -0.78
C ASN A 28 3.42 -15.46 0.11
N LEU A 29 2.74 -16.61 0.13
CA LEU A 29 3.16 -17.79 0.91
C LEU A 29 4.56 -18.31 0.53
N SER A 30 5.02 -18.08 -0.70
CA SER A 30 6.40 -18.38 -1.13
C SER A 30 7.45 -17.63 -0.33
N MET A 31 7.14 -16.42 0.15
CA MET A 31 8.01 -15.65 1.05
C MET A 31 8.18 -16.37 2.39
N ALA A 32 7.09 -16.89 2.98
CA ALA A 32 7.17 -17.68 4.21
C ALA A 32 8.06 -18.92 4.02
N LYS A 33 7.92 -19.63 2.89
CA LYS A 33 8.78 -20.77 2.55
C LYS A 33 10.26 -20.39 2.48
N SER A 34 10.57 -19.22 1.92
CA SER A 34 11.94 -18.68 1.88
C SER A 34 12.49 -18.36 3.27
N ILE A 35 11.67 -17.80 4.16
CA ILE A 35 12.04 -17.46 5.55
C ILE A 35 12.30 -18.75 6.36
N ILE A 36 11.44 -19.75 6.25
CA ILE A 36 11.54 -21.01 7.00
C ILE A 36 12.65 -21.92 6.44
N GLY A 37 12.89 -21.84 5.13
CA GLY A 37 13.90 -22.65 4.44
C GLY A 37 13.45 -24.11 4.21
N LYS A 38 14.41 -25.05 4.26
CA LYS A 38 14.24 -26.46 3.87
C LYS A 38 13.12 -27.24 4.60
N ASN A 39 12.63 -26.72 5.70
CA ASN A 39 11.57 -27.37 6.50
C ASN A 39 10.17 -26.83 6.18
N SER A 40 10.04 -25.95 5.20
CA SER A 40 8.76 -25.26 4.90
C SER A 40 7.62 -26.22 4.53
N ASP A 41 7.92 -27.36 3.90
CA ASP A 41 6.92 -28.34 3.47
C ASP A 41 6.25 -29.11 4.63
N ARG A 42 6.73 -28.92 5.88
CA ARG A 42 6.13 -29.50 7.09
C ARG A 42 4.99 -28.66 7.65
N PHE A 43 4.77 -27.49 7.13
CA PHE A 43 3.78 -26.53 7.64
C PHE A 43 2.63 -26.36 6.67
N ASP A 44 1.42 -26.24 7.21
CA ASP A 44 0.23 -25.92 6.43
C ASP A 44 0.19 -24.47 5.97
N GLU A 45 -0.71 -24.15 5.08
CA GLU A 45 -0.83 -22.80 4.51
C GLU A 45 -1.22 -21.76 5.55
N ASN A 46 -2.00 -22.12 6.58
CA ASN A 46 -2.37 -21.20 7.66
C ASN A 46 -1.13 -20.79 8.47
N TYR A 47 -0.25 -21.72 8.79
CA TYR A 47 1.01 -21.40 9.45
C TYR A 47 1.88 -20.49 8.57
N LEU A 48 2.03 -20.83 7.27
CA LEU A 48 2.77 -20.02 6.31
C LEU A 48 2.20 -18.60 6.22
N TYR A 49 0.88 -18.47 6.17
CA TYR A 49 0.20 -17.17 6.19
C TYR A 49 0.53 -16.36 7.46
N GLN A 50 0.54 -16.97 8.65
CA GLN A 50 0.92 -16.27 9.88
C GLN A 50 2.38 -15.78 9.83
N VAL A 51 3.28 -16.55 9.22
CA VAL A 51 4.67 -16.14 9.01
C VAL A 51 4.74 -14.92 8.08
N VAL A 52 4.01 -14.91 6.96
CA VAL A 52 3.93 -13.76 6.06
C VAL A 52 3.37 -12.54 6.79
N ARG A 53 2.23 -12.69 7.47
CA ARG A 53 1.57 -11.61 8.21
C ARG A 53 2.51 -10.99 9.25
N LYS A 54 3.22 -11.80 10.02
CA LYS A 54 4.22 -11.34 11.00
C LYS A 54 5.37 -10.62 10.34
N SER A 55 5.91 -11.16 9.26
CA SER A 55 7.00 -10.54 8.49
C SER A 55 6.58 -9.20 7.88
N HIS A 56 5.35 -9.11 7.36
CA HIS A 56 4.83 -7.86 6.81
C HIS A 56 4.66 -6.77 7.89
N LYS A 57 4.17 -7.14 9.10
CA LYS A 57 4.12 -6.22 10.24
C LYS A 57 5.51 -5.69 10.60
N ALA A 58 6.48 -6.61 10.78
CA ALA A 58 7.87 -6.25 11.08
C ALA A 58 8.48 -5.34 9.99
N TYR A 59 8.21 -5.62 8.73
CA TYR A 59 8.66 -4.75 7.64
C TYR A 59 8.08 -3.33 7.75
N ILE A 60 6.80 -3.18 8.08
CA ILE A 60 6.19 -1.85 8.23
C ILE A 60 6.79 -1.11 9.42
N SER A 61 6.93 -1.75 10.59
CA SER A 61 7.47 -1.11 11.79
C SER A 61 8.99 -0.91 11.73
N ASP A 62 9.71 -1.96 11.36
CA ASP A 62 11.16 -2.02 11.55
C ASP A 62 11.97 -1.49 10.36
N ASP A 63 11.36 -1.40 9.17
CA ASP A 63 12.04 -0.93 7.96
C ASP A 63 11.36 0.31 7.37
N PHE A 64 10.06 0.20 7.03
CA PHE A 64 9.37 1.24 6.31
C PHE A 64 9.22 2.53 7.13
N LEU A 65 8.71 2.46 8.36
CA LEU A 65 8.47 3.62 9.23
C LEU A 65 9.72 4.12 9.96
N LYS A 66 10.85 3.39 9.92
CA LYS A 66 12.13 3.93 10.38
C LYS A 66 12.61 5.15 9.60
N ASN A 67 12.25 5.24 8.33
CA ASN A 67 12.49 6.45 7.57
C ASN A 67 11.32 7.42 7.76
N HIS A 68 11.48 8.42 8.61
CA HIS A 68 10.45 9.44 8.92
C HIS A 68 9.96 10.26 7.72
N ARG A 69 10.60 10.14 6.56
CA ARG A 69 10.12 10.74 5.31
C ARG A 69 9.10 9.87 4.58
N ASN A 70 9.07 8.57 4.87
CA ASN A 70 8.03 7.68 4.37
C ASN A 70 6.71 8.00 5.08
N LYS A 71 5.59 7.76 4.40
CA LYS A 71 4.27 7.97 4.97
C LYS A 71 3.37 6.77 4.74
N LEU A 72 2.71 6.34 5.80
CA LEU A 72 1.61 5.39 5.77
C LEU A 72 0.30 6.17 5.81
N ALA A 73 -0.60 5.86 4.89
CA ALA A 73 -1.93 6.44 4.87
C ALA A 73 -2.98 5.34 5.06
N VAL A 74 -3.89 5.53 6.01
CA VAL A 74 -4.97 4.57 6.31
C VAL A 74 -6.29 5.31 6.42
N LEU A 75 -7.28 4.90 5.63
CA LEU A 75 -8.66 5.39 5.71
C LEU A 75 -9.45 4.55 6.70
N ILE A 76 -10.06 5.20 7.68
CA ILE A 76 -10.78 4.56 8.78
C ILE A 76 -12.22 5.11 8.85
N ASP A 77 -13.17 4.23 9.14
CA ASP A 77 -14.53 4.61 9.49
C ASP A 77 -15.06 3.73 10.62
N ASP A 78 -15.63 4.36 11.64
CA ASP A 78 -16.17 3.67 12.83
C ASP A 78 -15.22 2.61 13.43
N GLY A 79 -13.93 2.94 13.48
CA GLY A 79 -12.89 2.04 14.00
C GLY A 79 -12.43 0.94 13.04
N GLU A 80 -13.05 0.80 11.88
CA GLU A 80 -12.71 -0.15 10.84
C GLU A 80 -11.67 0.42 9.86
N TYR A 81 -10.67 -0.37 9.51
CA TYR A 81 -9.64 -0.02 8.54
C TYR A 81 -10.10 -0.40 7.14
N LEU A 82 -10.33 0.60 6.30
CA LEU A 82 -11.01 0.42 5.01
C LEU A 82 -10.04 0.28 3.84
N SER A 83 -8.99 1.10 3.80
CA SER A 83 -7.99 1.11 2.74
C SER A 83 -6.69 1.70 3.24
N ALA A 84 -5.56 1.24 2.69
CA ALA A 84 -4.24 1.74 3.03
C ALA A 84 -3.36 1.89 1.79
N LEU A 85 -2.35 2.75 1.88
CA LEU A 85 -1.24 2.87 0.93
C LEU A 85 0.04 3.30 1.64
N ARG A 86 1.17 3.05 0.99
CA ARG A 86 2.48 3.51 1.43
C ARG A 86 3.05 4.51 0.45
N LEU A 87 3.69 5.56 0.97
CA LEU A 87 4.47 6.52 0.20
C LEU A 87 5.93 6.41 0.60
N PHE A 88 6.76 5.90 -0.30
CA PHE A 88 8.21 5.89 -0.15
C PHE A 88 8.79 7.22 -0.60
N TYR A 89 9.53 7.88 0.26
CA TYR A 89 10.28 9.06 -0.10
C TYR A 89 11.53 8.70 -0.92
N LYS A 90 11.63 9.24 -2.12
CA LYS A 90 12.73 9.01 -3.07
C LYS A 90 13.52 10.30 -3.38
N GLY A 91 13.52 11.29 -2.45
CA GLY A 91 14.15 12.59 -2.65
C GLY A 91 13.21 13.56 -3.37
N ASP A 92 13.14 13.49 -4.69
CA ASP A 92 12.36 14.43 -5.49
C ASP A 92 10.87 14.05 -5.61
N TYR A 93 10.52 12.80 -5.31
CA TYR A 93 9.16 12.30 -5.43
C TYR A 93 8.81 11.29 -4.33
N TYR A 94 7.52 10.98 -4.21
CA TYR A 94 7.05 9.82 -3.48
C TYR A 94 6.69 8.70 -4.45
N LEU A 95 7.12 7.47 -4.12
CA LEU A 95 6.63 6.26 -4.78
C LEU A 95 5.44 5.72 -4.00
N LEU A 96 4.25 5.70 -4.64
CA LEU A 96 3.05 5.10 -4.09
C LEU A 96 3.08 3.60 -4.34
N GLU A 97 2.99 2.84 -3.26
CA GLU A 97 2.98 1.38 -3.26
C GLU A 97 1.87 0.83 -2.37
N ALA A 98 1.54 -0.45 -2.57
CA ALA A 98 0.64 -1.22 -1.73
C ALA A 98 -0.69 -0.52 -1.44
N LEU A 99 -1.28 0.11 -2.47
CA LEU A 99 -2.64 0.61 -2.38
C LEU A 99 -3.60 -0.57 -2.37
N GLU A 100 -4.18 -0.85 -1.21
CA GLU A 100 -5.16 -1.92 -1.04
C GLU A 100 -6.40 -1.45 -0.30
N THR A 101 -7.49 -2.15 -0.54
CA THR A 101 -8.77 -1.98 0.18
C THR A 101 -9.11 -3.30 0.83
N ASN A 102 -9.46 -3.23 2.12
CA ASN A 102 -9.89 -4.38 2.89
C ASN A 102 -10.94 -5.19 2.09
N PRO A 103 -10.76 -6.51 1.93
CA PRO A 103 -11.63 -7.36 1.12
C PRO A 103 -13.11 -7.19 1.44
N LYS A 104 -13.47 -6.96 2.71
CA LYS A 104 -14.85 -6.75 3.17
C LYS A 104 -15.51 -5.48 2.61
N TYR A 105 -14.70 -4.46 2.26
CA TYR A 105 -15.17 -3.13 1.89
C TYR A 105 -14.85 -2.73 0.44
N ARG A 106 -14.49 -3.71 -0.40
CA ARG A 106 -14.18 -3.47 -1.81
C ARG A 106 -15.39 -2.93 -2.59
N ARG A 107 -15.10 -2.33 -3.74
CA ARG A 107 -16.09 -1.71 -4.67
C ARG A 107 -16.86 -0.52 -4.10
N SER A 108 -16.49 -0.02 -2.92
CA SER A 108 -17.09 1.16 -2.28
C SER A 108 -16.31 2.46 -2.55
N GLY A 109 -15.29 2.43 -3.42
CA GLY A 109 -14.52 3.62 -3.79
C GLY A 109 -13.47 4.08 -2.77
N TYR A 110 -13.21 3.31 -1.71
CA TYR A 110 -12.30 3.74 -0.64
C TYR A 110 -10.85 3.91 -1.09
N GLY A 111 -10.34 3.08 -1.99
CA GLY A 111 -8.99 3.25 -2.54
C GLY A 111 -8.85 4.56 -3.32
N GLU A 112 -9.84 4.92 -4.16
CA GLU A 112 -9.87 6.21 -4.85
C GLU A 112 -9.91 7.38 -3.86
N ARG A 113 -10.80 7.30 -2.88
CA ARG A 113 -10.93 8.32 -1.84
C ARG A 113 -9.63 8.51 -1.08
N LEU A 114 -8.98 7.42 -0.66
CA LEU A 114 -7.71 7.45 0.04
C LEU A 114 -6.65 8.20 -0.76
N VAL A 115 -6.47 7.86 -2.04
CA VAL A 115 -5.47 8.54 -2.89
C VAL A 115 -5.79 10.03 -3.04
N ARG A 116 -7.06 10.41 -3.24
CA ARG A 116 -7.46 11.82 -3.33
C ARG A 116 -7.21 12.60 -2.03
N GLU A 117 -7.49 12.00 -0.87
CA GLU A 117 -7.21 12.65 0.42
C GLU A 117 -5.70 12.81 0.65
N VAL A 118 -4.90 11.81 0.29
CA VAL A 118 -3.43 11.88 0.40
C VAL A 118 -2.86 12.98 -0.51
N ILE A 119 -3.35 13.10 -1.75
CA ILE A 119 -2.93 14.17 -2.66
C ILE A 119 -3.16 15.56 -2.05
N LYS A 120 -4.27 15.77 -1.34
CA LYS A 120 -4.58 17.05 -0.68
C LYS A 120 -3.66 17.39 0.49
N LEU A 121 -3.01 16.39 1.10
CA LEU A 121 -2.10 16.60 2.23
C LEU A 121 -0.66 16.89 1.83
N LEU A 122 -0.31 16.65 0.57
CA LEU A 122 1.04 16.88 0.07
C LEU A 122 1.19 18.29 -0.49
N ASP A 123 2.38 18.86 -0.32
CA ASP A 123 2.70 20.21 -0.80
C ASP A 123 2.53 20.37 -2.31
N GLU A 124 2.20 21.58 -2.74
CA GLU A 124 2.19 21.95 -4.15
C GLU A 124 3.56 21.69 -4.81
N GLY A 125 3.52 21.21 -6.04
CA GLY A 125 4.73 20.85 -6.79
C GLY A 125 5.29 19.48 -6.47
N ARG A 126 4.80 18.80 -5.40
CA ARG A 126 5.22 17.44 -5.07
C ARG A 126 4.82 16.47 -6.18
N VAL A 127 5.69 15.53 -6.47
CA VAL A 127 5.44 14.47 -7.46
C VAL A 127 5.16 13.16 -6.75
N ILE A 128 4.15 12.43 -7.20
CA ILE A 128 3.92 11.03 -6.83
C ILE A 128 4.08 10.18 -8.09
N LYS A 129 4.85 9.10 -7.98
CA LYS A 129 4.95 8.05 -9.00
C LYS A 129 4.32 6.77 -8.49
N SER A 130 3.89 5.90 -9.39
CA SER A 130 3.41 4.55 -9.07
C SER A 130 3.76 3.60 -10.20
N GLU A 131 4.05 2.35 -9.85
CA GLU A 131 4.31 1.28 -10.81
C GLU A 131 3.19 0.25 -10.71
N VAL A 132 2.51 0.02 -11.81
CA VAL A 132 1.35 -0.86 -11.88
C VAL A 132 1.53 -1.86 -13.00
N ALA A 133 1.38 -3.15 -12.70
CA ALA A 133 1.41 -4.19 -13.73
C ALA A 133 0.34 -3.94 -14.79
N ILE A 134 0.68 -4.12 -16.07
CA ILE A 134 -0.26 -3.92 -17.21
C ILE A 134 -1.52 -4.78 -17.03
N SER A 135 -1.39 -5.97 -16.47
CA SER A 135 -2.50 -6.88 -16.19
C SER A 135 -3.43 -6.39 -15.07
N ASN A 136 -2.99 -5.44 -14.23
CA ASN A 136 -3.80 -4.90 -13.15
C ASN A 136 -4.67 -3.72 -13.63
N GLU A 137 -5.63 -4.03 -14.54
CA GLU A 137 -6.52 -3.02 -15.11
C GLU A 137 -7.29 -2.22 -14.07
N LYS A 138 -7.66 -2.83 -12.93
CA LYS A 138 -8.43 -2.15 -11.87
C LYS A 138 -7.59 -1.02 -11.26
N SER A 139 -6.33 -1.31 -10.94
CA SER A 139 -5.40 -0.30 -10.43
C SER A 139 -5.12 0.79 -11.45
N LEU A 140 -4.89 0.42 -12.72
CA LEU A 140 -4.67 1.38 -13.81
C LEU A 140 -5.87 2.34 -13.97
N LYS A 141 -7.10 1.81 -13.95
CA LYS A 141 -8.32 2.63 -14.03
C LYS A 141 -8.45 3.60 -12.83
N LEU A 142 -8.12 3.13 -11.61
CA LEU A 142 -8.13 3.97 -10.41
C LEU A 142 -7.10 5.09 -10.54
N HIS A 143 -5.86 4.78 -10.87
CA HIS A 143 -4.79 5.78 -11.01
C HIS A 143 -5.16 6.85 -12.06
N LYS A 144 -5.66 6.44 -13.22
CA LYS A 144 -6.15 7.36 -14.25
C LYS A 144 -7.28 8.27 -13.72
N LYS A 145 -8.23 7.70 -12.99
CA LYS A 145 -9.38 8.43 -12.44
C LYS A 145 -8.98 9.48 -11.41
N VAL A 146 -7.91 9.26 -10.64
CA VAL A 146 -7.40 10.23 -9.67
C VAL A 146 -6.39 11.22 -10.25
N GLY A 147 -6.09 11.11 -11.55
CA GLY A 147 -5.29 12.10 -12.27
C GLY A 147 -3.86 11.69 -12.63
N PHE A 148 -3.46 10.44 -12.35
CA PHE A 148 -2.15 9.95 -12.81
C PHE A 148 -2.12 9.87 -14.34
N LYS A 149 -0.96 10.23 -14.90
CA LYS A 149 -0.65 10.11 -16.32
C LYS A 149 0.39 9.02 -16.53
N LEU A 150 0.34 8.37 -17.68
CA LEU A 150 1.36 7.41 -18.08
C LEU A 150 2.66 8.17 -18.40
N GLU A 151 3.76 7.80 -17.76
CA GLU A 151 5.11 8.31 -18.03
C GLU A 151 5.83 7.40 -19.03
N LYS A 152 5.85 6.10 -18.77
CA LYS A 152 6.44 5.06 -19.65
C LYS A 152 5.87 3.68 -19.35
N ILE A 153 6.16 2.71 -20.25
CA ILE A 153 5.91 1.29 -20.05
C ILE A 153 7.26 0.58 -20.08
N GLU A 154 7.53 -0.24 -19.08
CA GLU A 154 8.78 -1.00 -18.97
C GLU A 154 8.52 -2.34 -18.28
N LYS A 155 9.06 -3.45 -18.83
CA LYS A 155 9.00 -4.80 -18.21
C LYS A 155 7.60 -5.20 -17.71
N ASN A 156 6.57 -5.00 -18.53
CA ASN A 156 5.16 -5.29 -18.19
C ASN A 156 4.56 -4.42 -17.06
N HIS A 157 5.17 -3.26 -16.74
CA HIS A 157 4.64 -2.29 -15.81
C HIS A 157 4.41 -0.93 -16.49
N CYS A 158 3.30 -0.29 -16.11
CA CYS A 158 3.04 1.12 -16.39
C CYS A 158 3.66 1.96 -15.26
N HIS A 159 4.58 2.85 -15.61
CA HIS A 159 5.07 3.89 -14.71
C HIS A 159 4.15 5.09 -14.83
N LEU A 160 3.52 5.45 -13.72
CA LEU A 160 2.50 6.48 -13.64
C LEU A 160 3.00 7.65 -12.82
N ILE A 161 2.62 8.87 -13.18
CA ILE A 161 3.04 10.09 -12.51
C ILE A 161 1.88 11.06 -12.32
N ILE A 162 1.85 11.72 -11.18
CA ILE A 162 1.03 12.90 -10.93
C ILE A 162 1.89 13.99 -10.28
N LYS A 163 1.77 15.23 -10.75
CA LYS A 163 2.34 16.42 -10.09
C LYS A 163 1.20 17.16 -9.42
N ILE A 164 1.36 17.45 -8.13
CA ILE A 164 0.34 18.14 -7.35
C ILE A 164 0.35 19.61 -7.71
N CYS A 165 -0.80 20.10 -8.17
CA CYS A 165 -1.05 21.50 -8.45
C CYS A 165 -2.33 21.91 -7.69
N TRP A 166 -2.26 22.99 -6.92
CA TRP A 166 -3.42 23.59 -6.29
C TRP A 166 -3.96 24.65 -7.26
N ASN A 167 -5.22 24.51 -7.67
CA ASN A 167 -5.93 25.53 -8.45
C ASN A 167 -6.65 26.48 -7.50
#